data_b15f60f9339efa66f4f157ac97700a1a
#
_entry.id   b15f60f9339efa66f4f157ac97700a1a
#
_cell.length_a   1.000
_cell.length_b   1.000
_cell.length_c   1.000
_cell.angle_alpha   90.00
_cell.angle_beta   90.00
_cell.angle_gamma   90.00
#
_symmetry.space_group_name_H-M   'P 1'
#
loop_
_entity.id
_entity.type
_entity.pdbx_description
1 polymer ?
#
loop_
_entity_poly.entity_id
_entity_poly.type
_entity_poly.pdbx_seq_one_letter_code
_entity_poly.pdbx_strand_id
1 'polypeptide(L)'
;IGVVEMGANHPGEVKQLCHIAEPNFGLITNIGKAHIEGFGSFENIKKAKGELYDFIRERGGKVFVNSDDEVLCEMSEGMDRILYGRNNPEFFASGKLYSSNPFLEFDWNFFEHTYHVKTRLVGAFNFDNALAAVAIGKYFGINAQYISEALEEYVPRNNRSQFERTQKNDL
;
A
#
# COMPACT_ATOMS: atom_id res chain seq x y z
N ILE A 1 -2.85 -17.27 4.56
CA ILE A 1 -2.01 -16.07 4.53
C ILE A 1 -2.40 -15.21 5.72
N GLY A 2 -1.42 -14.78 6.51
CA GLY A 2 -1.60 -13.78 7.56
C GLY A 2 -1.13 -12.41 7.05
N VAL A 3 -1.89 -11.37 7.33
CA VAL A 3 -1.50 -9.97 7.08
C VAL A 3 -1.36 -9.28 8.43
N VAL A 4 -0.18 -8.73 8.71
CA VAL A 4 0.14 -8.05 9.97
C VAL A 4 0.47 -6.60 9.69
N GLU A 5 -0.31 -5.67 10.25
CA GLU A 5 0.01 -4.25 10.23
C GLU A 5 1.05 -3.95 11.33
N MET A 6 2.11 -3.26 10.94
CA MET A 6 3.19 -2.85 11.84
C MET A 6 3.27 -1.34 11.89
N GLY A 7 3.09 -0.77 13.06
CA GLY A 7 3.28 0.66 13.32
C GLY A 7 4.47 0.89 14.25
N ALA A 8 5.16 2.02 14.10
CA ALA A 8 6.26 2.41 14.96
C ALA A 8 6.25 3.91 15.22
N ASN A 9 6.71 4.28 16.40
CA ASN A 9 6.99 5.66 16.80
C ASN A 9 8.49 5.87 17.08
N HIS A 10 9.26 4.78 17.24
CA HIS A 10 10.69 4.82 17.53
C HIS A 10 11.46 3.81 16.66
N PRO A 11 12.74 4.08 16.36
CA PRO A 11 13.63 3.09 15.74
C PRO A 11 13.74 1.81 16.59
N GLY A 12 13.80 0.65 15.92
CA GLY A 12 13.88 -0.67 16.54
C GLY A 12 12.53 -1.37 16.75
N GLU A 13 11.43 -0.63 16.77
CA GLU A 13 10.09 -1.22 17.00
C GLU A 13 9.64 -2.11 15.83
N VAL A 14 9.84 -1.68 14.57
CA VAL A 14 9.52 -2.51 13.40
C VAL A 14 10.37 -3.77 13.40
N LYS A 15 11.66 -3.67 13.74
CA LYS A 15 12.54 -4.83 13.85
C LYS A 15 12.02 -5.84 14.88
N GLN A 16 11.57 -5.37 16.05
CA GLN A 16 10.98 -6.25 17.06
C GLN A 16 9.70 -6.94 16.56
N LEU A 17 8.82 -6.19 15.90
CA LEU A 17 7.59 -6.74 15.32
C LEU A 17 7.90 -7.77 14.23
N CYS A 18 8.94 -7.55 13.42
CA CYS A 18 9.40 -8.51 12.43
C CYS A 18 9.90 -9.82 13.08
N HIS A 19 10.57 -9.74 14.22
CA HIS A 19 10.96 -10.96 14.95
C HIS A 19 9.79 -11.76 15.52
N ILE A 20 8.66 -11.10 15.79
CA ILE A 20 7.44 -11.77 16.27
C ILE A 20 6.65 -12.36 15.09
N ALA A 21 6.49 -11.59 14.01
CA ALA A 21 5.65 -11.99 12.88
C ALA A 21 6.37 -12.85 11.85
N GLU A 22 7.71 -12.82 11.82
CA GLU A 22 8.57 -13.52 10.86
C GLU A 22 8.08 -13.41 9.40
N PRO A 23 7.90 -12.17 8.86
CA PRO A 23 7.30 -11.98 7.56
C PRO A 23 8.18 -12.52 6.44
N ASN A 24 7.56 -13.20 5.47
CA ASN A 24 8.20 -13.63 4.22
C ASN A 24 8.06 -12.57 3.10
N PHE A 25 7.07 -11.69 3.25
CA PHE A 25 6.78 -10.60 2.35
C PHE A 25 6.65 -9.29 3.12
N GLY A 26 7.04 -8.20 2.49
CA GLY A 26 6.91 -6.87 3.08
C GLY A 26 6.29 -5.87 2.12
N LEU A 27 5.59 -4.91 2.69
CA LEU A 27 5.09 -3.72 2.01
C LEU A 27 5.27 -2.52 2.94
N ILE A 28 5.91 -1.46 2.44
CA ILE A 28 5.87 -0.14 3.05
C ILE A 28 4.95 0.71 2.16
N THR A 29 3.84 1.18 2.72
CA THR A 29 2.84 1.93 1.96
C THR A 29 3.36 3.30 1.52
N ASN A 30 4.09 3.98 2.38
CA ASN A 30 4.75 5.26 2.12
C ASN A 30 5.76 5.60 3.22
N ILE A 31 6.65 6.55 2.92
CA ILE A 31 7.52 7.22 3.90
C ILE A 31 6.97 8.64 4.09
N GLY A 32 5.85 8.75 4.82
CA GLY A 32 5.24 10.05 5.09
C GLY A 32 6.04 10.88 6.11
N LYS A 33 5.85 12.22 6.08
CA LYS A 33 6.40 13.14 7.08
C LYS A 33 5.60 13.13 8.40
N ALA A 34 4.62 12.25 8.55
CA ALA A 34 3.87 12.08 9.79
C ALA A 34 4.80 11.57 10.91
N HIS A 35 4.51 11.97 12.16
CA HIS A 35 5.27 11.57 13.33
C HIS A 35 6.73 12.08 13.41
N ILE A 36 7.09 13.16 12.69
CA ILE A 36 8.43 13.77 12.77
C ILE A 36 8.80 14.10 14.23
N GLU A 37 7.84 14.49 15.06
CA GLU A 37 8.07 14.78 16.48
C GLU A 37 8.59 13.55 17.27
N GLY A 38 8.10 12.35 16.95
CA GLY A 38 8.55 11.10 17.60
C GLY A 38 9.88 10.58 17.06
N PHE A 39 10.13 10.75 15.76
CA PHE A 39 11.35 10.27 15.10
C PHE A 39 12.46 11.32 15.00
N GLY A 40 12.15 12.60 15.19
CA GLY A 40 13.09 13.70 15.12
C GLY A 40 13.52 14.11 13.71
N SER A 41 13.49 13.23 12.72
CA SER A 41 13.84 13.53 11.34
C SER A 41 13.19 12.56 10.34
N PHE A 42 13.12 12.98 9.06
CA PHE A 42 12.68 12.11 7.96
C PHE A 42 13.57 10.89 7.78
N GLU A 43 14.88 11.05 7.93
CA GLU A 43 15.84 9.95 7.83
C GLU A 43 15.61 8.89 8.91
N ASN A 44 15.24 9.28 10.10
CA ASN A 44 14.88 8.34 11.16
C ASN A 44 13.59 7.58 10.86
N ILE A 45 12.60 8.23 10.24
CA ILE A 45 11.38 7.56 9.77
C ILE A 45 11.73 6.55 8.67
N LYS A 46 12.55 6.96 7.68
CA LYS A 46 13.04 6.09 6.61
C LYS A 46 13.76 4.87 7.19
N LYS A 47 14.65 5.10 8.15
CA LYS A 47 15.40 4.03 8.82
C LYS A 47 14.50 3.07 9.60
N ALA A 48 13.59 3.60 10.41
CA ALA A 48 12.69 2.78 11.22
C ALA A 48 11.74 1.92 10.37
N LYS A 49 11.13 2.48 9.32
CA LYS A 49 10.31 1.70 8.38
C LYS A 49 11.16 0.73 7.55
N GLY A 50 12.39 1.12 7.21
CA GLY A 50 13.34 0.30 6.47
C GLY A 50 13.75 -0.98 7.19
N GLU A 51 13.63 -1.04 8.52
CA GLU A 51 13.86 -2.26 9.31
C GLU A 51 13.06 -3.47 8.80
N LEU A 52 11.88 -3.24 8.21
CA LEU A 52 11.11 -4.30 7.54
C LEU A 52 11.85 -4.84 6.31
N TYR A 53 12.36 -3.94 5.45
CA TYR A 53 13.08 -4.35 4.26
C TYR A 53 14.39 -5.05 4.61
N ASP A 54 15.11 -4.57 5.63
CA ASP A 54 16.35 -5.21 6.11
C ASP A 54 16.06 -6.63 6.60
N PHE A 55 15.01 -6.81 7.39
CA PHE A 55 14.60 -8.13 7.87
C PHE A 55 14.25 -9.09 6.74
N ILE A 56 13.49 -8.63 5.75
CA ILE A 56 13.10 -9.42 4.57
C ILE A 56 14.32 -9.76 3.71
N ARG A 57 15.23 -8.79 3.50
CA ARG A 57 16.47 -8.97 2.72
C ARG A 57 17.36 -10.05 3.33
N GLU A 58 17.56 -10.05 4.64
CA GLU A 58 18.36 -11.05 5.35
C GLU A 58 17.82 -12.48 5.17
N ARG A 59 16.54 -12.63 4.89
CA ARG A 59 15.87 -13.93 4.73
C ARG A 59 15.58 -14.32 3.27
N GLY A 60 15.99 -13.49 2.31
CA GLY A 60 15.72 -13.73 0.89
C GLY A 60 14.24 -13.68 0.53
N GLY A 61 13.44 -12.93 1.29
CA GLY A 61 12.02 -12.72 1.01
C GLY A 61 11.78 -11.68 -0.08
N LYS A 62 10.51 -11.36 -0.34
CA LYS A 62 10.09 -10.44 -1.40
C LYS A 62 9.39 -9.21 -0.83
N VAL A 63 9.47 -8.10 -1.57
CA VAL A 63 8.79 -6.86 -1.18
C VAL A 63 7.89 -6.34 -2.31
N PHE A 64 6.72 -5.85 -1.93
CA PHE A 64 5.85 -5.09 -2.82
C PHE A 64 6.27 -3.63 -2.75
N VAL A 65 6.54 -3.01 -3.90
CA VAL A 65 7.10 -1.67 -3.97
C VAL A 65 6.27 -0.79 -4.90
N ASN A 66 5.82 0.35 -4.38
CA ASN A 66 5.25 1.40 -5.20
C ASN A 66 6.36 2.04 -6.04
N SER A 67 6.31 1.82 -7.35
CA SER A 67 7.31 2.33 -8.30
C SER A 67 7.21 3.83 -8.56
N ASP A 68 6.11 4.47 -8.13
CA ASP A 68 5.94 5.92 -8.19
C ASP A 68 6.59 6.62 -6.99
N ASP A 69 7.07 5.89 -5.98
CA ASP A 69 7.78 6.40 -4.81
C ASP A 69 9.29 6.12 -4.93
N GLU A 70 10.05 7.14 -5.31
CA GLU A 70 11.50 7.05 -5.50
C GLU A 70 12.24 6.58 -4.25
N VAL A 71 11.76 6.99 -3.06
CA VAL A 71 12.38 6.61 -1.78
C VAL A 71 12.21 5.11 -1.53
N LEU A 72 11.03 4.56 -1.79
CA LEU A 72 10.78 3.11 -1.67
C LEU A 72 11.56 2.31 -2.72
N CYS A 73 11.68 2.84 -3.93
CA CYS A 73 12.49 2.23 -4.98
C CYS A 73 13.96 2.13 -4.57
N GLU A 74 14.53 3.23 -4.04
CA GLU A 74 15.91 3.27 -3.54
C GLU A 74 16.11 2.29 -2.37
N MET A 75 15.23 2.32 -1.36
CA MET A 75 15.33 1.46 -0.17
C MET A 75 15.25 -0.03 -0.49
N SER A 76 14.58 -0.40 -1.56
CA SER A 76 14.38 -1.78 -2.00
C SER A 76 15.39 -2.26 -3.04
N GLU A 77 16.42 -1.47 -3.34
CA GLU A 77 17.44 -1.85 -4.31
C GLU A 77 18.11 -3.19 -3.96
N GLY A 78 18.32 -4.04 -4.97
CA GLY A 78 18.93 -5.37 -4.80
C GLY A 78 18.02 -6.42 -4.14
N MET A 79 16.76 -6.11 -3.84
CA MET A 79 15.78 -7.07 -3.31
C MET A 79 14.97 -7.72 -4.44
N ASP A 80 14.35 -8.86 -4.15
CA ASP A 80 13.32 -9.43 -5.02
C ASP A 80 12.02 -8.61 -4.87
N ARG A 81 11.70 -7.81 -5.92
CA ARG A 81 10.64 -6.81 -5.90
C ARG A 81 9.46 -7.18 -6.75
N ILE A 82 8.25 -6.95 -6.24
CA ILE A 82 7.00 -6.99 -6.98
C ILE A 82 6.55 -5.53 -7.15
N LEU A 83 6.76 -4.99 -8.35
CA LEU A 83 6.52 -3.58 -8.62
C LEU A 83 5.06 -3.32 -8.96
N TYR A 84 4.48 -2.28 -8.35
CA TYR A 84 3.17 -1.77 -8.72
C TYR A 84 3.21 -0.24 -8.83
N GLY A 85 2.27 0.34 -9.56
CA GLY A 85 2.24 1.79 -9.75
C GLY A 85 1.26 2.24 -10.82
N ARG A 86 1.38 3.50 -11.24
CA ARG A 86 0.43 4.18 -12.11
C ARG A 86 0.86 4.09 -13.55
N ASN A 87 -0.13 3.90 -14.46
CA ASN A 87 0.02 4.11 -15.90
C ASN A 87 1.19 3.38 -16.59
N ASN A 88 1.76 2.34 -16.01
CA ASN A 88 2.82 1.56 -16.63
C ASN A 88 2.43 0.07 -16.69
N PRO A 89 2.10 -0.46 -17.88
CA PRO A 89 1.66 -1.85 -18.06
C PRO A 89 2.76 -2.88 -17.78
N GLU A 90 4.01 -2.49 -17.71
CA GLU A 90 5.13 -3.40 -17.39
C GLU A 90 5.20 -3.73 -15.90
N PHE A 91 4.55 -2.94 -15.04
CA PHE A 91 4.47 -3.25 -13.64
C PHE A 91 3.60 -4.48 -13.40
N PHE A 92 3.94 -5.24 -12.37
CA PHE A 92 3.16 -6.42 -11.98
C PHE A 92 1.69 -6.09 -11.73
N ALA A 93 1.40 -4.94 -11.12
CA ALA A 93 0.07 -4.36 -11.03
C ALA A 93 0.12 -2.88 -11.41
N SER A 94 -0.74 -2.49 -12.33
CA SER A 94 -0.81 -1.11 -12.83
C SER A 94 -2.25 -0.64 -12.88
N GLY A 95 -2.46 0.64 -12.64
CA GLY A 95 -3.79 1.25 -12.71
C GLY A 95 -3.77 2.69 -13.17
N LYS A 96 -4.97 3.18 -13.52
CA LYS A 96 -5.21 4.55 -13.95
C LYS A 96 -6.34 5.15 -13.13
N LEU A 97 -6.04 6.24 -12.43
CA LEU A 97 -7.01 6.99 -11.66
C LEU A 97 -7.96 7.76 -12.59
N TYR A 98 -9.27 7.65 -12.35
CA TYR A 98 -10.31 8.45 -13.00
C TYR A 98 -10.79 9.59 -12.11
N SER A 99 -11.17 9.26 -10.87
CA SER A 99 -11.74 10.21 -9.92
C SER A 99 -11.34 9.87 -8.49
N SER A 100 -11.32 10.87 -7.64
CA SER A 100 -11.19 10.72 -6.19
C SER A 100 -12.18 11.61 -5.43
N ASN A 101 -13.21 12.11 -6.12
CA ASN A 101 -14.23 13.02 -5.54
C ASN A 101 -15.66 12.57 -5.91
N PRO A 102 -16.51 12.21 -4.93
CA PRO A 102 -16.13 12.01 -3.54
C PRO A 102 -15.37 10.69 -3.31
N PHE A 103 -15.57 9.70 -4.18
CA PHE A 103 -14.99 8.37 -4.03
C PHE A 103 -13.91 8.10 -5.06
N LEU A 104 -12.99 7.22 -4.68
CA LEU A 104 -11.94 6.75 -5.55
C LEU A 104 -12.51 5.83 -6.62
N GLU A 105 -12.26 6.18 -7.89
CA GLU A 105 -12.65 5.42 -9.08
C GLU A 105 -11.43 5.26 -10.00
N PHE A 106 -11.12 4.04 -10.39
CA PHE A 106 -9.92 3.74 -11.18
C PHE A 106 -10.05 2.46 -11.98
N ASP A 107 -9.22 2.34 -13.02
CA ASP A 107 -8.98 1.09 -13.75
C ASP A 107 -7.70 0.42 -13.28
N TRP A 108 -7.69 -0.92 -13.34
CA TRP A 108 -6.49 -1.71 -13.22
C TRP A 108 -6.48 -2.87 -14.21
N ASN A 109 -5.29 -3.35 -14.55
CA ASN A 109 -5.13 -4.36 -15.61
C ASN A 109 -4.74 -5.72 -15.05
N PHE A 110 -5.39 -6.76 -15.58
CA PHE A 110 -5.04 -8.14 -15.34
C PHE A 110 -4.96 -8.88 -16.68
N PHE A 111 -3.75 -9.21 -17.11
CA PHE A 111 -3.46 -9.64 -18.48
C PHE A 111 -4.01 -8.61 -19.50
N GLU A 112 -4.79 -9.05 -20.47
CA GLU A 112 -5.39 -8.21 -21.50
C GLU A 112 -6.72 -7.55 -21.09
N HIS A 113 -7.19 -7.80 -19.87
CA HIS A 113 -8.46 -7.27 -19.36
C HIS A 113 -8.26 -6.07 -18.45
N THR A 114 -9.09 -5.07 -18.64
CA THR A 114 -9.18 -3.89 -17.77
C THR A 114 -10.41 -4.04 -16.88
N TYR A 115 -10.20 -3.84 -15.58
CA TYR A 115 -11.23 -3.86 -14.54
C TYR A 115 -11.45 -2.46 -14.02
N HIS A 116 -12.69 -1.99 -14.12
CA HIS A 116 -13.10 -0.69 -13.61
C HIS A 116 -13.66 -0.87 -12.20
N VAL A 117 -13.14 -0.10 -11.24
CA VAL A 117 -13.48 -0.23 -9.80
C VAL A 117 -13.96 1.10 -9.27
N LYS A 118 -15.13 1.08 -8.61
CA LYS A 118 -15.72 2.20 -7.88
C LYS A 118 -15.74 1.89 -6.39
N THR A 119 -14.86 2.50 -5.66
CA THR A 119 -14.72 2.22 -4.23
C THR A 119 -15.59 3.15 -3.38
N ARG A 120 -15.55 2.92 -2.06
CA ARG A 120 -16.09 3.86 -1.04
C ARG A 120 -14.96 4.59 -0.29
N LEU A 121 -13.77 4.56 -0.83
CA LEU A 121 -12.60 5.27 -0.31
C LEU A 121 -12.62 6.72 -0.75
N VAL A 122 -12.24 7.64 0.12
CA VAL A 122 -12.15 9.08 -0.14
C VAL A 122 -10.69 9.49 -0.23
N GLY A 123 -10.37 10.31 -1.24
CA GLY A 123 -9.06 10.91 -1.42
C GLY A 123 -8.11 10.11 -2.31
N ALA A 124 -7.34 10.85 -3.12
CA ALA A 124 -6.44 10.31 -4.14
C ALA A 124 -5.29 9.44 -3.58
N PHE A 125 -4.89 9.66 -2.32
CA PHE A 125 -3.85 8.88 -1.65
C PHE A 125 -4.24 7.40 -1.46
N ASN A 126 -5.54 7.10 -1.45
CA ASN A 126 -6.01 5.72 -1.37
C ASN A 126 -5.82 4.94 -2.68
N PHE A 127 -5.49 5.61 -3.78
CA PHE A 127 -5.22 4.92 -5.04
C PHE A 127 -3.99 4.02 -4.94
N ASP A 128 -2.91 4.51 -4.34
CA ASP A 128 -1.69 3.71 -4.15
C ASP A 128 -1.93 2.54 -3.19
N ASN A 129 -2.75 2.75 -2.14
CA ASN A 129 -3.16 1.69 -1.23
C ASN A 129 -4.01 0.62 -1.94
N ALA A 130 -4.94 1.04 -2.81
CA ALA A 130 -5.76 0.12 -3.61
C ALA A 130 -4.91 -0.68 -4.60
N LEU A 131 -3.93 -0.04 -5.28
CA LEU A 131 -3.00 -0.74 -6.18
C LEU A 131 -2.10 -1.73 -5.42
N ALA A 132 -1.68 -1.40 -4.20
CA ALA A 132 -0.97 -2.35 -3.34
C ALA A 132 -1.82 -3.59 -3.04
N ALA A 133 -3.11 -3.41 -2.72
CA ALA A 133 -4.04 -4.51 -2.49
C ALA A 133 -4.25 -5.36 -3.76
N VAL A 134 -4.38 -4.71 -4.93
CA VAL A 134 -4.42 -5.38 -6.24
C VAL A 134 -3.16 -6.22 -6.46
N ALA A 135 -1.97 -5.65 -6.24
CA ALA A 135 -0.70 -6.35 -6.43
C ALA A 135 -0.59 -7.59 -5.53
N ILE A 136 -0.96 -7.46 -4.26
CA ILE A 136 -0.96 -8.56 -3.31
C ILE A 136 -1.97 -9.63 -3.73
N GLY A 137 -3.22 -9.26 -4.01
CA GLY A 137 -4.25 -10.20 -4.44
C GLY A 137 -3.85 -10.96 -5.71
N LYS A 138 -3.33 -10.24 -6.72
CA LYS A 138 -2.83 -10.82 -7.96
C LYS A 138 -1.67 -11.80 -7.71
N TYR A 139 -0.71 -11.42 -6.85
CA TYR A 139 0.45 -12.27 -6.55
C TYR A 139 0.05 -13.60 -5.89
N PHE A 140 -0.92 -13.56 -4.99
CA PHE A 140 -1.43 -14.75 -4.32
C PHE A 140 -2.53 -15.49 -5.09
N GLY A 141 -2.72 -15.16 -6.37
CA GLY A 141 -3.60 -15.90 -7.28
C GLY A 141 -5.09 -15.70 -7.04
N ILE A 142 -5.48 -14.59 -6.42
CA ILE A 142 -6.90 -14.25 -6.27
C ILE A 142 -7.44 -13.83 -7.65
N ASN A 143 -8.63 -14.33 -7.99
CA ASN A 143 -9.30 -13.96 -9.22
C ASN A 143 -9.55 -12.45 -9.29
N ALA A 144 -9.31 -11.85 -10.46
CA ALA A 144 -9.41 -10.41 -10.67
C ALA A 144 -10.80 -9.83 -10.30
N GLN A 145 -11.86 -10.58 -10.56
CA GLN A 145 -13.21 -10.17 -10.19
C GLN A 145 -13.36 -10.06 -8.68
N TYR A 146 -12.87 -11.04 -7.90
CA TYR A 146 -12.93 -10.98 -6.44
C TYR A 146 -12.06 -9.86 -5.85
N ILE A 147 -10.92 -9.53 -6.48
CA ILE A 147 -10.11 -8.38 -6.08
C ILE A 147 -10.94 -7.09 -6.26
N SER A 148 -11.59 -6.92 -7.42
CA SER A 148 -12.42 -5.75 -7.72
C SER A 148 -13.62 -5.64 -6.77
N GLU A 149 -14.37 -6.72 -6.60
CA GLU A 149 -15.51 -6.78 -5.68
C GLU A 149 -15.11 -6.42 -4.24
N ALA A 150 -13.99 -6.96 -3.74
CA ALA A 150 -13.50 -6.66 -2.39
C ALA A 150 -13.14 -5.17 -2.21
N LEU A 151 -12.58 -4.53 -3.25
CA LEU A 151 -12.28 -3.10 -3.23
C LEU A 151 -13.54 -2.23 -3.27
N GLU A 152 -14.57 -2.65 -4.02
CA GLU A 152 -15.85 -1.94 -4.12
C GLU A 152 -16.70 -2.08 -2.85
N GLU A 153 -16.67 -3.26 -2.22
CA GLU A 153 -17.44 -3.53 -1.01
C GLU A 153 -16.77 -2.99 0.26
N TYR A 154 -15.46 -2.70 0.20
CA TYR A 154 -14.74 -2.23 1.38
C TYR A 154 -15.28 -0.88 1.86
N VAL A 155 -15.72 -0.87 3.12
CA VAL A 155 -16.18 0.34 3.81
C VAL A 155 -15.19 0.68 4.92
N PRO A 156 -14.52 1.84 4.87
CA PRO A 156 -13.68 2.30 5.96
C PRO A 156 -14.49 2.43 7.25
N ARG A 157 -13.98 1.91 8.38
CA ARG A 157 -14.71 1.94 9.67
C ARG A 157 -13.87 2.74 10.62
N ASN A 158 -13.05 3.31 10.81
CA ASN A 158 -12.23 3.93 11.87
C ASN A 158 -12.04 5.43 11.67
N ASN A 159 -13.05 6.16 11.21
CA ASN A 159 -12.99 7.60 10.92
C ASN A 159 -11.83 8.00 9.97
N ARG A 160 -11.28 7.04 9.22
CA ARG A 160 -10.28 7.28 8.19
C ARG A 160 -10.94 7.12 6.83
N SER A 161 -10.86 8.15 6.00
CA SER A 161 -11.41 8.13 4.63
C SER A 161 -12.91 7.79 4.57
N GLN A 162 -13.67 8.13 5.60
CA GLN A 162 -15.12 8.03 5.62
C GLN A 162 -15.75 9.29 5.02
N PHE A 163 -16.82 9.09 4.25
CA PHE A 163 -17.68 10.16 3.79
C PHE A 163 -18.97 10.14 4.61
N GLU A 164 -19.20 11.20 5.38
CA GLU A 164 -20.42 11.37 6.15
C GLU A 164 -21.23 12.54 5.59
N ARG A 165 -22.46 12.25 5.19
CA ARG A 165 -23.41 13.28 4.76
C ARG A 165 -24.20 13.76 5.98
N THR A 166 -24.01 15.00 6.37
CA THR A 166 -24.80 15.63 7.42
C THR A 166 -25.92 16.49 6.82
N GLN A 167 -26.89 16.91 7.64
CA GLN A 167 -27.97 17.81 7.19
C GLN A 167 -27.49 19.22 6.79
N LYS A 168 -26.24 19.58 7.14
CA LYS A 168 -25.67 20.92 6.88
C LYS A 168 -24.46 20.90 5.97
N ASN A 169 -23.61 19.90 6.05
CA ASN A 169 -22.38 19.80 5.28
C ASN A 169 -22.03 18.34 5.00
N ASP A 170 -21.34 18.09 3.90
CA ASP A 170 -20.66 16.82 3.64
C ASP A 170 -19.25 16.91 4.24
N LEU A 171 -18.89 16.01 5.13
CA LEU A 171 -17.59 15.93 5.81
C LEU A 171 -16.82 14.69 5.39
#